data_fb6b1efe1babbddf4ec13269edb40af6
#
_entry.id   fb6b1efe1babbddf4ec13269edb40af6
#
_cell.length_a   1.000
_cell.length_b   1.000
_cell.length_c   1.000
_cell.angle_alpha   90.00
_cell.angle_beta   90.00
_cell.angle_gamma   90.00
#
_symmetry.space_group_name_H-M   'P 1'
#
loop_
_entity.id
_entity.type
_entity.pdbx_description
1 polymer ?
#
loop_
_entity_poly.entity_id
_entity_poly.type
_entity_poly.pdbx_seq_one_letter_code
_entity_poly.pdbx_strand_id
1 'polypeptide(L)'
;VKVLIGTNNPGKHIEISEVLGDLNLELLSPADLGISIDPEETGTTYAENALLKAKHFYEHGGAIPTIADDSGIIVDAIANELGVYTRRWGAGAEATDEEWISHFLKRMKGEKNKKARFVCNLAYIDPQREHYLFEGICEGTITEDLEAEYLPGLPISACFKPDGFDKVYSAMTIDEKNAISHRGRSLQFLRTHLLA
;
A
#
# COMPACT_ATOMS: atom_id res chain seq x y z
N VAL A 1 15.86 -14.88 10.28
CA VAL A 1 15.47 -15.15 8.88
C VAL A 1 15.45 -13.82 8.15
N LYS A 2 16.05 -13.76 6.94
CA LYS A 2 15.98 -12.57 6.06
C LYS A 2 14.67 -12.57 5.31
N VAL A 3 14.06 -11.38 5.20
CA VAL A 3 12.85 -11.16 4.40
C VAL A 3 13.00 -9.84 3.65
N LEU A 4 12.81 -9.87 2.34
CA LEU A 4 12.85 -8.67 1.49
C LEU A 4 11.46 -8.02 1.44
N ILE A 5 11.39 -6.75 1.78
CA ILE A 5 10.20 -5.91 1.54
C ILE A 5 10.33 -5.32 0.14
N GLY A 6 9.69 -5.95 -0.84
CA GLY A 6 9.76 -5.63 -2.26
C GLY A 6 8.96 -4.37 -2.63
N THR A 7 9.43 -3.23 -2.17
CA THR A 7 8.87 -1.91 -2.52
C THR A 7 9.94 -0.83 -2.46
N ASN A 8 9.92 0.08 -3.43
CA ASN A 8 10.71 1.31 -3.42
C ASN A 8 9.91 2.51 -2.86
N ASN A 9 8.65 2.30 -2.43
CA ASN A 9 7.87 3.33 -1.77
C ASN A 9 8.25 3.41 -0.28
N PRO A 10 8.84 4.52 0.19
CA PRO A 10 9.34 4.63 1.57
C PRO A 10 8.23 4.58 2.61
N GLY A 11 7.05 5.12 2.32
CA GLY A 11 5.90 5.06 3.23
C GLY A 11 5.41 3.64 3.44
N LYS A 12 5.32 2.85 2.38
CA LYS A 12 4.95 1.43 2.47
C LYS A 12 5.98 0.63 3.26
N HIS A 13 7.27 0.89 3.00
CA HIS A 13 8.36 0.21 3.72
C HIS A 13 8.26 0.45 5.22
N ILE A 14 8.01 1.70 5.65
CA ILE A 14 7.85 2.05 7.07
C ILE A 14 6.66 1.28 7.67
N GLU A 15 5.48 1.33 7.04
CA GLU A 15 4.28 0.66 7.54
C GLU A 15 4.46 -0.86 7.68
N ILE A 16 5.11 -1.51 6.71
CA ILE A 16 5.38 -2.95 6.74
C ILE A 16 6.39 -3.28 7.85
N SER A 17 7.46 -2.50 7.96
CA SER A 17 8.50 -2.72 8.96
C SER A 17 7.98 -2.58 10.39
N GLU A 18 7.08 -1.63 10.63
CA GLU A 18 6.47 -1.44 11.96
C GLU A 18 5.61 -2.65 12.38
N VAL A 19 4.81 -3.20 11.46
CA VAL A 19 3.95 -4.35 11.77
C VAL A 19 4.74 -5.64 12.00
N LEU A 20 5.88 -5.80 11.33
CA LEU A 20 6.69 -7.02 11.39
C LEU A 20 7.93 -6.89 12.29
N GLY A 21 8.19 -5.70 12.85
CA GLY A 21 9.44 -5.37 13.52
C GLY A 21 9.71 -6.11 14.83
N ASP A 22 8.67 -6.65 15.48
CA ASP A 22 8.79 -7.48 16.69
C ASP A 22 8.98 -8.97 16.38
N LEU A 23 8.84 -9.37 15.11
CA LEU A 23 9.21 -10.70 14.66
C LEU A 23 10.74 -10.80 14.54
N ASN A 24 11.30 -11.96 14.86
CA ASN A 24 12.75 -12.18 14.73
C ASN A 24 13.16 -12.31 13.25
N LEU A 25 12.90 -11.23 12.46
CA LEU A 25 13.19 -11.12 11.04
C LEU A 25 14.22 -10.01 10.78
N GLU A 26 15.15 -10.26 9.88
CA GLU A 26 16.01 -9.24 9.27
C GLU A 26 15.29 -8.72 8.02
N LEU A 27 14.64 -7.56 8.14
CA LEU A 27 13.89 -6.93 7.06
C LEU A 27 14.85 -6.15 6.16
N LEU A 28 14.87 -6.47 4.88
CA LEU A 28 15.70 -5.85 3.87
C LEU A 28 14.84 -5.01 2.90
N SER A 29 15.40 -3.92 2.41
CA SER A 29 14.85 -3.15 1.30
C SER A 29 15.48 -3.56 -0.04
N PRO A 30 14.88 -3.23 -1.18
CA PRO A 30 15.52 -3.41 -2.48
C PRO A 30 16.88 -2.69 -2.58
N ALA A 31 17.00 -1.52 -1.97
CA ALA A 31 18.25 -0.74 -1.95
C ALA A 31 19.41 -1.48 -1.24
N ASP A 32 19.12 -2.25 -0.18
CA ASP A 32 20.13 -3.05 0.53
C ASP A 32 20.74 -4.14 -0.36
N LEU A 33 20.01 -4.53 -1.42
CA LEU A 33 20.41 -5.53 -2.40
C LEU A 33 20.82 -4.93 -3.75
N GLY A 34 20.87 -3.59 -3.86
CA GLY A 34 21.21 -2.91 -5.10
C GLY A 34 20.13 -3.01 -6.19
N ILE A 35 18.88 -3.31 -5.83
CA ILE A 35 17.77 -3.39 -6.76
C ILE A 35 17.09 -2.02 -6.83
N SER A 36 17.19 -1.35 -7.98
CA SER A 36 16.66 0.01 -8.19
C SER A 36 15.44 0.07 -9.11
N ILE A 37 15.11 -1.03 -9.79
CA ILE A 37 14.06 -1.07 -10.81
C ILE A 37 12.84 -1.76 -10.24
N ASP A 38 11.70 -1.06 -10.26
CA ASP A 38 10.40 -1.66 -10.04
C ASP A 38 9.95 -2.42 -11.30
N PRO A 39 9.28 -3.57 -11.15
CA PRO A 39 8.69 -4.25 -12.29
C PRO A 39 7.53 -3.44 -12.89
N GLU A 40 7.31 -3.62 -14.18
CA GLU A 40 6.11 -3.09 -14.82
C GLU A 40 4.86 -3.81 -14.27
N GLU A 41 3.90 -3.03 -13.81
CA GLU A 41 2.62 -3.54 -13.28
C GLU A 41 1.65 -3.78 -14.45
N THR A 42 1.65 -5.00 -14.97
CA THR A 42 0.81 -5.42 -16.11
C THR A 42 -0.45 -6.19 -15.69
N GLY A 43 -0.62 -6.42 -14.39
CA GLY A 43 -1.79 -7.10 -13.85
C GLY A 43 -3.07 -6.25 -13.94
N THR A 44 -4.20 -6.92 -13.98
CA THR A 44 -5.54 -6.32 -14.01
C THR A 44 -6.17 -6.21 -12.62
N THR A 45 -5.54 -6.83 -11.63
CA THR A 45 -5.95 -6.81 -10.22
C THR A 45 -4.79 -6.46 -9.32
N TYR A 46 -5.09 -5.97 -8.11
CA TYR A 46 -4.07 -5.74 -7.06
C TYR A 46 -3.31 -7.03 -6.71
N ALA A 47 -4.02 -8.17 -6.65
CA ALA A 47 -3.41 -9.47 -6.34
C ALA A 47 -2.38 -9.89 -7.41
N GLU A 48 -2.71 -9.72 -8.70
CA GLU A 48 -1.79 -10.01 -9.81
C GLU A 48 -0.55 -9.11 -9.75
N ASN A 49 -0.72 -7.80 -9.53
CA ASN A 49 0.38 -6.87 -9.42
C ASN A 49 1.25 -7.12 -8.17
N ALA A 50 0.63 -7.42 -7.03
CA ALA A 50 1.38 -7.78 -5.81
C ALA A 50 2.25 -9.02 -6.03
N LEU A 51 1.69 -10.05 -6.66
CA LEU A 51 2.43 -11.28 -6.97
C LEU A 51 3.53 -11.05 -8.01
N LEU A 52 3.27 -10.24 -9.04
CA LEU A 52 4.25 -9.87 -10.05
C LEU A 52 5.44 -9.16 -9.39
N LYS A 53 5.19 -8.19 -8.51
CA LYS A 53 6.24 -7.49 -7.74
C LYS A 53 7.00 -8.45 -6.82
N ALA A 54 6.31 -9.31 -6.08
CA ALA A 54 6.95 -10.27 -5.20
C ALA A 54 7.89 -11.20 -5.97
N LYS A 55 7.48 -11.72 -7.14
CA LYS A 55 8.32 -12.55 -8.01
C LYS A 55 9.54 -11.80 -8.52
N HIS A 56 9.35 -10.59 -9.01
CA HIS A 56 10.46 -9.75 -9.49
C HIS A 56 11.53 -9.58 -8.40
N PHE A 57 11.13 -9.11 -7.23
CA PHE A 57 12.06 -8.85 -6.13
C PHE A 57 12.66 -10.15 -5.56
N TYR A 58 11.92 -11.25 -5.51
CA TYR A 58 12.43 -12.56 -5.12
C TYR A 58 13.56 -13.04 -6.06
N GLU A 59 13.35 -12.96 -7.36
CA GLU A 59 14.31 -13.38 -8.37
C GLU A 59 15.57 -12.51 -8.36
N HIS A 60 15.42 -11.19 -8.31
CA HIS A 60 16.55 -10.25 -8.30
C HIS A 60 17.23 -10.15 -6.92
N GLY A 61 16.53 -10.48 -5.85
CA GLY A 61 17.02 -10.50 -4.48
C GLY A 61 17.75 -11.78 -4.06
N GLY A 62 18.07 -12.68 -5.00
CA GLY A 62 18.80 -13.92 -4.69
C GLY A 62 17.95 -14.96 -3.97
N ALA A 63 16.66 -15.04 -4.29
CA ALA A 63 15.68 -15.97 -3.71
C ALA A 63 15.49 -15.81 -2.20
N ILE A 64 15.64 -14.61 -1.68
CA ILE A 64 15.27 -14.27 -0.31
C ILE A 64 13.72 -14.24 -0.22
N PRO A 65 13.09 -14.83 0.81
CA PRO A 65 11.66 -14.70 1.04
C PRO A 65 11.20 -13.25 0.90
N THR A 66 10.17 -13.02 0.13
CA THR A 66 9.83 -11.67 -0.31
C THR A 66 8.36 -11.34 -0.05
N ILE A 67 8.13 -10.17 0.51
CA ILE A 67 6.82 -9.55 0.68
C ILE A 67 6.72 -8.41 -0.32
N ALA A 68 5.64 -8.33 -1.08
CA ALA A 68 5.31 -7.14 -1.88
C ALA A 68 3.82 -6.87 -1.83
N ASP A 69 3.43 -5.61 -1.94
CA ASP A 69 2.01 -5.24 -1.97
C ASP A 69 1.66 -4.47 -3.24
N ASP A 70 0.42 -4.62 -3.65
CA ASP A 70 -0.24 -3.65 -4.48
C ASP A 70 -1.51 -3.15 -3.79
N SER A 71 -1.73 -1.85 -3.87
CA SER A 71 -2.80 -1.18 -3.14
C SER A 71 -3.29 0.05 -3.88
N GLY A 72 -4.53 0.37 -3.66
CA GLY A 72 -5.12 1.56 -4.23
C GLY A 72 -6.38 1.95 -3.49
N ILE A 73 -6.98 3.04 -3.94
CA ILE A 73 -8.24 3.53 -3.42
C ILE A 73 -9.33 3.40 -4.48
N ILE A 74 -10.51 3.00 -4.04
CA ILE A 74 -11.73 3.03 -4.81
C ILE A 74 -12.61 4.10 -4.20
N VAL A 75 -12.99 5.10 -4.98
CA VAL A 75 -13.88 6.19 -4.57
C VAL A 75 -15.16 6.07 -5.36
N ASP A 76 -16.30 5.93 -4.70
CA ASP A 76 -17.57 5.61 -5.35
C ASP A 76 -17.95 6.60 -6.47
N ALA A 77 -17.73 7.90 -6.25
CA ALA A 77 -18.04 8.95 -7.23
C ALA A 77 -17.21 8.83 -8.53
N ILE A 78 -16.04 8.19 -8.48
CA ILE A 78 -15.08 8.05 -9.57
C ILE A 78 -14.56 6.60 -9.69
N ALA A 79 -15.43 5.63 -9.36
CA ALA A 79 -15.05 4.21 -9.25
C ALA A 79 -14.41 3.63 -10.52
N ASN A 80 -14.75 4.15 -11.69
CA ASN A 80 -14.22 3.69 -12.97
C ASN A 80 -12.91 4.40 -13.38
N GLU A 81 -12.43 5.34 -12.58
CA GLU A 81 -11.25 6.16 -12.91
C GLU A 81 -9.97 5.70 -12.21
N LEU A 82 -10.07 5.17 -10.99
CA LEU A 82 -8.95 4.82 -10.11
C LEU A 82 -8.62 3.32 -10.16
N GLY A 83 -8.77 2.61 -9.06
CA GLY A 83 -8.49 1.19 -8.95
C GLY A 83 -6.99 0.89 -9.03
N VAL A 84 -6.61 -0.12 -9.79
CA VAL A 84 -5.20 -0.53 -9.98
C VAL A 84 -4.32 0.57 -10.60
N TYR A 85 -4.93 1.57 -11.21
CA TYR A 85 -4.21 2.71 -11.79
C TYR A 85 -4.10 3.91 -10.85
N THR A 86 -4.45 3.76 -9.56
CA THR A 86 -4.50 4.87 -8.59
C THR A 86 -3.27 5.78 -8.67
N ARG A 87 -2.06 5.23 -8.62
CA ARG A 87 -0.84 6.05 -8.65
C ARG A 87 -0.57 6.74 -9.99
N ARG A 88 -0.98 6.12 -11.09
CA ARG A 88 -0.78 6.63 -12.47
C ARG A 88 -1.94 7.48 -12.97
N TRP A 89 -3.02 7.57 -12.19
CA TRP A 89 -4.22 8.28 -12.58
C TRP A 89 -4.04 9.81 -12.58
N GLY A 90 -4.62 10.45 -13.57
CA GLY A 90 -4.84 11.90 -13.62
C GLY A 90 -3.60 12.72 -13.88
N ALA A 91 -2.76 12.97 -12.88
CA ALA A 91 -1.57 13.81 -12.98
C ALA A 91 -0.40 13.15 -13.74
N GLY A 92 -0.49 11.83 -14.01
CA GLY A 92 0.54 11.07 -14.73
C GLY A 92 1.45 10.27 -13.81
N ALA A 93 2.17 9.32 -14.41
CA ALA A 93 3.03 8.38 -13.68
C ALA A 93 4.21 9.07 -12.97
N GLU A 94 4.71 10.16 -13.55
CA GLU A 94 5.86 10.93 -13.04
C GLU A 94 5.45 12.07 -12.09
N ALA A 95 4.15 12.23 -11.78
CA ALA A 95 3.67 13.29 -10.91
C ALA A 95 4.23 13.15 -9.49
N THR A 96 4.58 14.28 -8.89
CA THR A 96 4.90 14.36 -7.47
C THR A 96 3.67 14.03 -6.62
N ASP A 97 3.87 13.73 -5.35
CA ASP A 97 2.75 13.52 -4.42
C ASP A 97 1.84 14.75 -4.33
N GLU A 98 2.41 15.95 -4.33
CA GLU A 98 1.67 17.22 -4.29
C GLU A 98 0.84 17.45 -5.55
N GLU A 99 1.39 17.20 -6.73
CA GLU A 99 0.67 17.30 -8.00
C GLU A 99 -0.47 16.28 -8.06
N TRP A 100 -0.20 15.04 -7.65
CA TRP A 100 -1.20 13.98 -7.66
C TRP A 100 -2.37 14.30 -6.72
N ILE A 101 -2.08 14.67 -5.46
CA ILE A 101 -3.14 14.94 -4.48
C ILE A 101 -3.94 16.21 -4.82
N SER A 102 -3.28 17.22 -5.37
CA SER A 102 -3.94 18.43 -5.86
C SER A 102 -4.94 18.12 -6.98
N HIS A 103 -4.51 17.27 -7.94
CA HIS A 103 -5.40 16.81 -9.02
C HIS A 103 -6.58 16.01 -8.46
N PHE A 104 -6.34 15.09 -7.51
CA PHE A 104 -7.36 14.28 -6.88
C PHE A 104 -8.41 15.14 -6.15
N LEU A 105 -8.00 16.06 -5.28
CA LEU A 105 -8.92 16.94 -4.56
C LEU A 105 -9.71 17.84 -5.50
N LYS A 106 -9.08 18.35 -6.56
CA LYS A 106 -9.77 19.13 -7.61
C LYS A 106 -10.84 18.28 -8.30
N ARG A 107 -10.56 17.02 -8.61
CA ARG A 107 -11.53 16.11 -9.22
C ARG A 107 -12.68 15.79 -8.28
N MET A 108 -12.41 15.66 -6.98
CA MET A 108 -13.42 15.38 -5.95
C MET A 108 -14.27 16.58 -5.56
N LYS A 109 -13.87 17.79 -5.97
CA LYS A 109 -14.58 19.02 -5.63
C LYS A 109 -16.01 19.01 -6.18
N GLY A 110 -16.98 19.16 -5.28
CA GLY A 110 -18.40 19.17 -5.63
C GLY A 110 -19.05 17.78 -5.70
N GLU A 111 -18.29 16.70 -5.60
CA GLU A 111 -18.84 15.36 -5.49
C GLU A 111 -19.58 15.21 -4.13
N LYS A 112 -20.82 14.72 -4.20
CA LYS A 112 -21.65 14.52 -2.99
C LYS A 112 -21.35 13.18 -2.32
N ASN A 113 -21.09 12.16 -3.12
CA ASN A 113 -20.70 10.84 -2.61
C ASN A 113 -19.18 10.78 -2.42
N LYS A 114 -18.76 10.87 -1.18
CA LYS A 114 -17.34 10.82 -0.79
C LYS A 114 -16.92 9.46 -0.22
N LYS A 115 -17.81 8.46 -0.30
CA LYS A 115 -17.47 7.11 0.14
C LYS A 115 -16.29 6.56 -0.66
N ALA A 116 -15.39 5.96 0.06
CA ALA A 116 -14.18 5.37 -0.49
C ALA A 116 -13.74 4.16 0.32
N ARG A 117 -12.93 3.31 -0.28
CA ARG A 117 -12.23 2.25 0.43
C ARG A 117 -10.83 2.06 -0.11
N PHE A 118 -9.91 1.86 0.79
CA PHE A 118 -8.59 1.35 0.45
C PHE A 118 -8.60 -0.16 0.37
N VAL A 119 -7.90 -0.69 -0.62
CA VAL A 119 -7.67 -2.13 -0.81
C VAL A 119 -6.15 -2.36 -0.86
N CYS A 120 -5.67 -3.38 -0.17
CA CYS A 120 -4.31 -3.86 -0.25
C CYS A 120 -4.33 -5.36 -0.50
N ASN A 121 -3.67 -5.81 -1.54
CA ASN A 121 -3.28 -7.21 -1.70
C ASN A 121 -1.78 -7.31 -1.44
N LEU A 122 -1.41 -8.21 -0.54
CA LEU A 122 -0.05 -8.48 -0.15
C LEU A 122 0.30 -9.89 -0.58
N ALA A 123 1.38 -10.02 -1.36
CA ALA A 123 1.93 -11.29 -1.78
C ALA A 123 3.16 -11.62 -0.93
N TYR A 124 3.27 -12.86 -0.50
CA TYR A 124 4.46 -13.41 0.16
C TYR A 124 4.97 -14.62 -0.62
N ILE A 125 6.25 -14.66 -0.90
CA ILE A 125 6.93 -15.82 -1.46
C ILE A 125 7.87 -16.35 -0.38
N ASP A 126 7.65 -17.60 0.00
CA ASP A 126 8.39 -18.27 1.06
C ASP A 126 9.73 -18.88 0.57
N PRO A 127 10.56 -19.46 1.47
CA PRO A 127 11.81 -20.14 1.08
C PRO A 127 11.62 -21.35 0.15
N GLN A 128 10.43 -21.96 0.13
CA GLN A 128 10.07 -23.08 -0.71
C GLN A 128 9.52 -22.64 -2.07
N ARG A 129 9.45 -21.34 -2.33
CA ARG A 129 8.84 -20.70 -3.51
C ARG A 129 7.33 -20.83 -3.59
N GLU A 130 6.67 -21.19 -2.48
CA GLU A 130 5.22 -21.14 -2.41
C GLU A 130 4.73 -19.70 -2.32
N HIS A 131 3.56 -19.44 -2.88
CA HIS A 131 2.98 -18.09 -2.98
C HIS A 131 1.73 -17.99 -2.12
N TYR A 132 1.67 -16.95 -1.31
CA TYR A 132 0.53 -16.63 -0.46
C TYR A 132 0.04 -15.22 -0.75
N LEU A 133 -1.29 -15.04 -0.74
CA LEU A 133 -1.94 -13.76 -0.95
C LEU A 133 -2.83 -13.42 0.24
N PHE A 134 -2.74 -12.18 0.71
CA PHE A 134 -3.51 -11.67 1.84
C PHE A 134 -4.16 -10.34 1.45
N GLU A 135 -5.48 -10.23 1.60
CA GLU A 135 -6.21 -9.00 1.30
C GLU A 135 -6.63 -8.27 2.56
N GLY A 136 -6.53 -6.96 2.54
CA GLY A 136 -7.07 -6.08 3.56
C GLY A 136 -7.83 -4.92 2.93
N ILE A 137 -8.98 -4.58 3.52
CA ILE A 137 -9.85 -3.49 3.06
C ILE A 137 -10.14 -2.57 4.24
N CYS A 138 -10.18 -1.27 4.01
CA CYS A 138 -10.64 -0.29 4.98
C CYS A 138 -11.60 0.69 4.32
N GLU A 139 -12.85 0.69 4.77
CA GLU A 139 -13.90 1.61 4.34
C GLU A 139 -13.74 2.99 5.00
N GLY A 140 -14.18 4.03 4.33
CA GLY A 140 -14.12 5.39 4.84
C GLY A 140 -14.67 6.42 3.87
N THR A 141 -14.28 7.67 4.08
CA THR A 141 -14.71 8.82 3.27
C THR A 141 -13.55 9.74 2.97
N ILE A 142 -13.64 10.43 1.82
CA ILE A 142 -12.70 11.49 1.43
C ILE A 142 -13.15 12.82 2.04
N THR A 143 -12.23 13.53 2.67
CA THR A 143 -12.45 14.89 3.19
C THR A 143 -12.36 15.94 2.08
N GLU A 144 -12.81 17.17 2.33
CA GLU A 144 -12.75 18.25 1.32
C GLU A 144 -11.32 18.72 1.07
N ASP A 145 -10.51 18.74 2.13
CA ASP A 145 -9.14 19.23 2.12
C ASP A 145 -8.22 18.21 2.81
N LEU A 146 -6.91 18.41 2.72
CA LEU A 146 -5.94 17.69 3.54
C LEU A 146 -6.12 18.09 5.02
N GLU A 147 -6.27 17.12 5.89
CA GLU A 147 -6.47 17.35 7.34
C GLU A 147 -5.20 17.09 8.16
N ALA A 148 -4.12 16.61 7.54
CA ALA A 148 -2.82 16.37 8.19
C ALA A 148 -1.68 16.29 7.17
N GLU A 149 -0.44 16.26 7.65
CA GLU A 149 0.73 15.89 6.85
C GLU A 149 0.69 14.39 6.49
N TYR A 150 1.46 13.98 5.48
CA TYR A 150 1.52 12.59 5.04
C TYR A 150 2.96 12.12 4.82
N LEU A 151 3.17 10.81 4.90
CA LEU A 151 4.45 10.20 4.55
C LEU A 151 4.66 10.22 3.02
N PRO A 152 5.91 10.38 2.54
CA PRO A 152 6.22 10.32 1.12
C PRO A 152 5.66 9.06 0.44
N GLY A 153 5.01 9.24 -0.70
CA GLY A 153 4.36 8.17 -1.45
C GLY A 153 2.96 7.77 -0.96
N LEU A 154 2.42 8.43 0.10
CA LEU A 154 1.11 8.14 0.68
C LEU A 154 0.22 9.41 0.82
N PRO A 155 0.11 10.28 -0.21
CA PRO A 155 -0.53 11.59 -0.06
C PRO A 155 -2.01 11.51 0.28
N ILE A 156 -2.74 10.54 -0.24
CA ILE A 156 -4.19 10.41 -0.02
C ILE A 156 -4.54 10.04 1.44
N SER A 157 -3.57 9.59 2.22
CA SER A 157 -3.76 9.32 3.65
C SER A 157 -4.12 10.56 4.46
N ALA A 158 -3.80 11.76 3.94
CA ALA A 158 -4.12 13.04 4.57
C ALA A 158 -5.56 13.53 4.33
N CYS A 159 -6.32 12.86 3.46
CA CYS A 159 -7.72 13.18 3.18
C CYS A 159 -8.65 11.94 3.21
N PHE A 160 -8.18 10.80 3.66
CA PHE A 160 -9.01 9.61 3.86
C PHE A 160 -9.29 9.41 5.35
N LYS A 161 -10.57 9.46 5.72
CA LYS A 161 -11.07 9.27 7.07
C LYS A 161 -11.74 7.91 7.17
N PRO A 162 -11.16 6.94 7.94
CA PRO A 162 -11.76 5.62 8.13
C PRO A 162 -13.11 5.70 8.83
N ASP A 163 -14.01 4.79 8.50
CA ASP A 163 -15.30 4.68 9.17
C ASP A 163 -15.13 4.41 10.67
N GLY A 164 -15.87 5.14 11.49
CA GLY A 164 -15.81 5.05 12.94
C GLY A 164 -14.72 5.89 13.61
N PHE A 165 -13.95 6.66 12.83
CA PHE A 165 -12.90 7.56 13.32
C PHE A 165 -13.17 9.00 12.93
N ASP A 166 -12.68 9.94 13.74
CA ASP A 166 -12.83 11.39 13.54
C ASP A 166 -11.59 12.04 12.91
N LYS A 167 -10.54 11.27 12.63
CA LYS A 167 -9.29 11.74 12.06
C LYS A 167 -8.89 10.92 10.81
N VAL A 168 -8.14 11.56 9.90
CA VAL A 168 -7.63 10.93 8.69
C VAL A 168 -6.47 9.97 9.00
N TYR A 169 -6.14 9.08 8.08
CA TYR A 169 -5.08 8.09 8.24
C TYR A 169 -3.75 8.69 8.70
N SER A 170 -3.30 9.78 8.08
CA SER A 170 -2.00 10.38 8.42
C SER A 170 -2.00 11.14 9.74
N ALA A 171 -3.17 11.43 10.33
CA ALA A 171 -3.30 12.00 11.68
C ALA A 171 -3.33 10.92 12.78
N MET A 172 -3.35 9.65 12.41
CA MET A 172 -3.27 8.52 13.35
C MET A 172 -1.81 8.23 13.69
N THR A 173 -1.58 7.68 14.88
CA THR A 173 -0.29 7.02 15.15
C THR A 173 -0.13 5.81 14.22
N ILE A 174 1.10 5.36 14.04
CA ILE A 174 1.37 4.18 13.19
C ILE A 174 0.62 2.95 13.73
N ASP A 175 0.63 2.75 15.05
CA ASP A 175 -0.08 1.63 15.68
C ASP A 175 -1.60 1.69 15.46
N GLU A 176 -2.21 2.86 15.68
CA GLU A 176 -3.64 3.08 15.43
C GLU A 176 -3.99 2.75 13.98
N LYS A 177 -3.20 3.28 13.04
CA LYS A 177 -3.41 3.06 11.61
C LYS A 177 -3.22 1.60 11.23
N ASN A 178 -2.14 0.95 11.67
CA ASN A 178 -1.84 -0.44 11.36
C ASN A 178 -2.89 -1.42 11.91
N ALA A 179 -3.57 -1.06 13.01
CA ALA A 179 -4.65 -1.88 13.58
C ALA A 179 -5.89 -1.97 12.67
N ILE A 180 -6.14 -0.95 11.84
CA ILE A 180 -7.41 -0.83 11.09
C ILE A 180 -7.23 -0.69 9.58
N SER A 181 -6.05 -0.29 9.10
CA SER A 181 -5.83 0.03 7.70
C SER A 181 -5.85 -1.22 6.82
N HIS A 182 -6.10 -1.00 5.53
CA HIS A 182 -6.05 -2.03 4.49
C HIS A 182 -4.72 -2.82 4.53
N ARG A 183 -3.57 -2.12 4.57
CA ARG A 183 -2.24 -2.76 4.66
C ARG A 183 -2.03 -3.42 6.02
N GLY A 184 -2.42 -2.77 7.11
CA GLY A 184 -2.32 -3.35 8.44
C GLY A 184 -3.08 -4.67 8.54
N ARG A 185 -4.32 -4.74 8.00
CA ARG A 185 -5.13 -5.97 7.97
C ARG A 185 -4.48 -7.09 7.16
N SER A 186 -3.99 -6.80 5.96
CA SER A 186 -3.29 -7.81 5.15
C SER A 186 -2.01 -8.30 5.83
N LEU A 187 -1.27 -7.41 6.49
CA LEU A 187 -0.09 -7.77 7.27
C LEU A 187 -0.40 -8.61 8.52
N GLN A 188 -1.53 -8.40 9.19
CA GLN A 188 -1.94 -9.25 10.30
C GLN A 188 -2.21 -10.70 9.85
N PHE A 189 -2.78 -10.90 8.67
CA PHE A 189 -2.93 -12.24 8.09
C PHE A 189 -1.58 -12.87 7.77
N LEU A 190 -0.66 -12.12 7.14
CA LEU A 190 0.70 -12.59 6.91
C LEU A 190 1.40 -12.95 8.24
N ARG A 191 1.30 -12.08 9.24
CA ARG A 191 1.89 -12.32 10.56
C ARG A 191 1.39 -13.62 11.19
N THR A 192 0.08 -13.87 11.12
CA THR A 192 -0.50 -15.13 11.58
C THR A 192 0.08 -16.33 10.83
N HIS A 193 0.27 -16.21 9.53
CA HIS A 193 0.88 -17.25 8.69
C HIS A 193 2.35 -17.51 9.06
N LEU A 194 3.14 -16.45 9.33
CA LEU A 194 4.56 -16.58 9.69
C LEU A 194 4.79 -17.18 11.08
N LEU A 195 3.78 -17.13 11.96
CA LEU A 195 3.85 -17.67 13.34
C LEU A 195 3.26 -19.08 13.46
N ALA A 196 2.64 -19.61 12.40
CA ALA A 196 2.04 -20.95 12.37
C ALA A 196 3.08 -22.02 12.07
#